data_5d5b37e69918306d212b8109e1e76585
#
_entry.id   5d5b37e69918306d212b8109e1e76585
#
_cell.length_a   1.000
_cell.length_b   1.000
_cell.length_c   1.000
_cell.angle_alpha   90.00
_cell.angle_beta   90.00
_cell.angle_gamma   90.00
#
_symmetry.space_group_name_H-M   'P 1'
#
loop_
_entity.id
_entity.type
_entity.pdbx_description
1 polymer ?
#
loop_
_entity_poly.entity_id
_entity_poly.type
_entity_poly.pdbx_seq_one_letter_code
_entity_poly.pdbx_strand_id
1 'polypeptide(L)'
;MWPRHGAHCGRKRLLQVRTRLFHTACCAYAKKLPNPYHDTLRLPQTPFSLRAFAKDREPLFRPATTSNLYRWQRENLGRPGERDFVLHDGPPYANGHLHMGHALNKIVKDMILRYQVLRGRRVHYMPGWDCHGLPIELKALGELGPGQSPSDVRSAARRVALREMEQQRHEFQQLGIMADWQNTYQT
;
A
#
# COMPACT_ATOMS: atom_id res chain seq x y z
N MET A 1 -6.01 57.18 -36.59
CA MET A 1 -7.15 56.78 -37.42
C MET A 1 -6.64 55.89 -38.53
N TRP A 2 -6.72 54.60 -38.37
CA TRP A 2 -6.28 53.59 -39.33
C TRP A 2 -7.35 52.52 -39.44
N PRO A 3 -7.86 52.13 -40.58
CA PRO A 3 -8.86 51.06 -40.70
C PRO A 3 -8.15 49.69 -40.83
N ARG A 4 -8.63 48.72 -40.05
CA ARG A 4 -8.26 47.33 -40.18
C ARG A 4 -9.16 46.68 -41.26
N HIS A 5 -8.56 46.13 -42.30
CA HIS A 5 -9.25 45.16 -43.17
C HIS A 5 -8.71 43.75 -42.83
N GLY A 6 -9.58 42.95 -42.27
CA GLY A 6 -9.37 41.54 -42.09
C GLY A 6 -9.72 40.75 -43.34
N ALA A 7 -8.84 39.88 -43.74
CA ALA A 7 -9.16 38.82 -44.69
C ALA A 7 -8.95 37.48 -43.97
N HIS A 8 -10.04 36.90 -43.48
CA HIS A 8 -10.08 35.51 -43.07
C HIS A 8 -10.59 34.68 -44.23
N CYS A 9 -9.72 34.04 -44.95
CA CYS A 9 -10.09 33.06 -45.96
C CYS A 9 -9.51 31.68 -45.64
N GLY A 10 -10.37 30.76 -45.33
CA GLY A 10 -10.39 29.46 -46.00
C GLY A 10 -9.28 28.43 -45.78
N ARG A 11 -8.57 28.36 -44.61
CA ARG A 11 -7.60 27.24 -44.37
C ARG A 11 -8.07 26.14 -43.39
N LYS A 12 -9.23 26.28 -42.76
CA LYS A 12 -9.66 25.28 -41.74
C LYS A 12 -10.39 24.06 -42.30
N ARG A 13 -10.89 24.08 -43.51
CA ARG A 13 -11.65 22.94 -44.08
C ARG A 13 -10.77 21.88 -44.75
N LEU A 14 -9.61 22.24 -45.28
CA LEU A 14 -8.72 21.27 -45.95
C LEU A 14 -7.91 20.39 -44.99
N LEU A 15 -7.63 20.89 -43.81
CA LEU A 15 -6.89 20.08 -42.79
C LEU A 15 -7.79 19.03 -42.11
N GLN A 16 -9.08 19.32 -41.92
CA GLN A 16 -10.01 18.36 -41.30
C GLN A 16 -10.36 17.17 -42.21
N VAL A 17 -10.37 17.38 -43.51
CA VAL A 17 -10.65 16.30 -44.46
C VAL A 17 -9.44 15.36 -44.59
N ARG A 18 -8.22 15.90 -44.57
CA ARG A 18 -7.00 15.07 -44.60
C ARG A 18 -6.78 14.24 -43.33
N THR A 19 -7.09 14.79 -42.17
CA THR A 19 -6.93 14.02 -40.90
C THR A 19 -7.99 12.91 -40.79
N ARG A 20 -9.20 13.10 -41.27
CA ARG A 20 -10.20 12.02 -41.27
C ARG A 20 -9.87 10.88 -42.23
N LEU A 21 -9.32 11.18 -43.39
CA LEU A 21 -8.92 10.16 -44.37
C LEU A 21 -7.72 9.34 -43.87
N PHE A 22 -6.75 9.98 -43.19
CA PHE A 22 -5.64 9.26 -42.56
C PHE A 22 -6.08 8.38 -41.39
N HIS A 23 -7.03 8.84 -40.57
CA HIS A 23 -7.54 8.06 -39.44
C HIS A 23 -8.37 6.85 -39.91
N THR A 24 -9.18 7.03 -40.95
CA THR A 24 -9.98 5.93 -41.52
C THR A 24 -9.13 4.91 -42.27
N ALA A 25 -8.09 5.35 -42.96
CA ALA A 25 -7.14 4.46 -43.63
C ALA A 25 -6.31 3.65 -42.65
N CYS A 26 -5.88 4.28 -41.54
CA CYS A 26 -5.12 3.57 -40.50
C CYS A 26 -5.98 2.52 -39.75
N CYS A 27 -7.25 2.82 -39.50
CA CYS A 27 -8.16 1.84 -38.89
C CYS A 27 -8.62 0.74 -39.85
N ALA A 28 -8.66 1.01 -41.17
CA ALA A 28 -9.01 0.00 -42.16
C ALA A 28 -7.88 -1.02 -42.40
N TYR A 29 -6.60 -0.62 -42.21
CA TYR A 29 -5.44 -1.53 -42.29
C TYR A 29 -5.25 -2.37 -41.04
N ALA A 30 -5.95 -2.07 -39.95
CA ALA A 30 -5.91 -2.85 -38.71
C ALA A 30 -6.88 -4.05 -38.71
N LYS A 31 -7.39 -4.51 -39.86
CA LYS A 31 -7.96 -5.86 -39.93
C LYS A 31 -6.84 -6.84 -39.61
N LYS A 32 -6.92 -7.40 -38.40
CA LYS A 32 -5.99 -8.43 -37.93
C LYS A 32 -5.89 -9.51 -39.01
N LEU A 33 -4.78 -9.54 -39.72
CA LEU A 33 -4.43 -10.72 -40.50
C LEU A 33 -4.47 -11.91 -39.53
N PRO A 34 -5.08 -13.02 -39.91
CA PRO A 34 -5.07 -14.21 -39.07
C PRO A 34 -3.61 -14.54 -38.75
N ASN A 35 -3.29 -14.62 -37.48
CA ASN A 35 -1.93 -14.99 -37.04
C ASN A 35 -1.66 -16.42 -37.51
N PRO A 36 -0.76 -16.67 -38.46
CA PRO A 36 -0.49 -18.02 -38.98
C PRO A 36 0.08 -18.95 -37.92
N TYR A 37 0.54 -18.39 -36.81
CA TYR A 37 1.10 -19.14 -35.67
C TYR A 37 0.09 -19.38 -34.56
N HIS A 38 -1.18 -18.99 -34.74
CA HIS A 38 -2.20 -19.13 -33.70
C HIS A 38 -2.30 -20.58 -33.19
N ASP A 39 -2.30 -21.53 -34.09
CA ASP A 39 -2.48 -22.94 -33.78
C ASP A 39 -1.18 -23.62 -33.28
N THR A 40 -0.06 -22.92 -33.38
CA THR A 40 1.23 -23.41 -32.85
C THR A 40 1.47 -22.93 -31.41
N LEU A 41 0.66 -21.99 -30.90
CA LEU A 41 0.79 -21.47 -29.55
C LEU A 41 0.27 -22.50 -28.53
N ARG A 42 1.18 -23.08 -27.79
CA ARG A 42 0.86 -23.99 -26.68
C ARG A 42 0.76 -23.18 -25.38
N LEU A 43 -0.40 -22.54 -25.17
CA LEU A 43 -0.68 -21.85 -23.93
C LEU A 43 -1.10 -22.86 -22.84
N PRO A 44 -0.69 -22.65 -21.58
CA PRO A 44 -1.13 -23.51 -20.48
C PRO A 44 -2.65 -23.45 -20.34
N GLN A 45 -3.26 -24.64 -20.30
CA GLN A 45 -4.69 -24.78 -19.97
C GLN A 45 -4.80 -25.01 -18.48
N THR A 46 -5.18 -23.98 -17.75
CA THR A 46 -5.30 -23.98 -16.29
C THR A 46 -6.49 -23.15 -15.86
N PRO A 47 -7.23 -23.54 -14.79
CA PRO A 47 -8.25 -22.70 -14.19
C PRO A 47 -7.64 -21.49 -13.46
N PHE A 48 -6.32 -21.43 -13.33
CA PHE A 48 -5.62 -20.32 -12.70
C PHE A 48 -5.72 -19.05 -13.57
N SER A 49 -6.21 -17.96 -13.00
CA SER A 49 -6.35 -16.70 -13.73
C SER A 49 -4.98 -16.14 -14.14
N LEU A 50 -4.82 -15.82 -15.43
CA LEU A 50 -3.62 -15.15 -15.94
C LEU A 50 -3.49 -13.69 -15.44
N ARG A 51 -4.60 -13.08 -15.00
CA ARG A 51 -4.60 -11.74 -14.44
C ARG A 51 -4.79 -11.82 -12.94
N ALA A 52 -3.98 -11.08 -12.19
CA ALA A 52 -3.99 -11.10 -10.74
C ALA A 52 -5.31 -10.57 -10.14
N PHE A 53 -5.94 -9.55 -10.75
CA PHE A 53 -7.12 -8.86 -10.22
C PHE A 53 -6.93 -8.48 -8.75
N ALA A 54 -5.77 -7.89 -8.41
CA ALA A 54 -5.34 -7.64 -7.04
C ALA A 54 -6.39 -6.88 -6.24
N LYS A 55 -6.98 -5.83 -6.84
CA LYS A 55 -8.00 -4.99 -6.20
C LYS A 55 -9.18 -5.80 -5.66
N ASP A 56 -9.60 -6.83 -6.36
CA ASP A 56 -10.78 -7.64 -6.01
C ASP A 56 -10.40 -8.84 -5.13
N ARG A 57 -9.20 -9.39 -5.34
CA ARG A 57 -8.76 -10.63 -4.68
C ARG A 57 -8.02 -10.40 -3.36
N GLU A 58 -7.22 -9.37 -3.25
CA GLU A 58 -6.47 -9.08 -2.01
C GLU A 58 -7.37 -8.93 -0.78
N PRO A 59 -8.50 -8.19 -0.83
CA PRO A 59 -9.40 -8.09 0.32
C PRO A 59 -9.96 -9.44 0.77
N LEU A 60 -10.13 -10.41 -0.14
CA LEU A 60 -10.63 -11.75 0.17
C LEU A 60 -9.56 -12.61 0.86
N PHE A 61 -8.31 -12.51 0.42
CA PHE A 61 -7.23 -13.35 0.94
C PHE A 61 -6.50 -12.75 2.14
N ARG A 62 -6.48 -11.43 2.27
CA ARG A 62 -5.74 -10.74 3.33
C ARG A 62 -6.10 -11.23 4.73
N PRO A 63 -7.37 -11.35 5.15
CA PRO A 63 -7.70 -11.85 6.47
C PRO A 63 -7.15 -13.26 6.72
N ALA A 64 -7.26 -14.15 5.73
CA ALA A 64 -6.79 -15.53 5.85
C ALA A 64 -5.28 -15.63 6.01
N THR A 65 -4.53 -14.73 5.38
CA THR A 65 -3.05 -14.72 5.39
C THR A 65 -2.45 -13.84 6.48
N THR A 66 -3.24 -13.08 7.22
CA THR A 66 -2.77 -12.16 8.27
C THR A 66 -3.43 -12.47 9.62
N SER A 67 -4.53 -11.82 9.95
CA SER A 67 -5.17 -11.92 11.27
C SER A 67 -5.65 -13.32 11.62
N ASN A 68 -6.26 -14.03 10.66
CA ASN A 68 -6.72 -15.39 10.89
C ASN A 68 -5.53 -16.35 11.04
N LEU A 69 -4.49 -16.20 10.20
CA LEU A 69 -3.27 -16.99 10.32
C LEU A 69 -2.57 -16.73 11.65
N TYR A 70 -2.49 -15.46 12.09
CA TYR A 70 -1.89 -15.13 13.37
C TYR A 70 -2.64 -15.78 14.54
N ARG A 71 -3.96 -15.73 14.55
CA ARG A 71 -4.78 -16.39 15.57
C ARG A 71 -4.62 -17.91 15.52
N TRP A 72 -4.76 -18.49 14.35
CA TRP A 72 -4.65 -19.92 14.15
C TRP A 72 -3.31 -20.48 14.66
N GLN A 73 -2.18 -19.84 14.33
CA GLN A 73 -0.88 -20.31 14.77
C GLN A 73 -0.71 -20.19 16.29
N ARG A 74 -1.32 -19.19 16.94
CA ARG A 74 -1.32 -19.06 18.41
C ARG A 74 -2.05 -20.22 19.09
N GLU A 75 -3.10 -20.74 18.47
CA GLU A 75 -3.94 -21.79 19.00
C GLU A 75 -3.45 -23.19 18.63
N ASN A 76 -2.79 -23.37 17.49
CA ASN A 76 -2.51 -24.68 16.91
C ASN A 76 -1.01 -25.03 16.82
N LEU A 77 -0.09 -24.09 16.94
CA LEU A 77 1.34 -24.36 16.87
C LEU A 77 2.04 -24.28 18.23
N GLY A 78 3.27 -24.78 18.27
CA GLY A 78 4.08 -24.90 19.47
C GLY A 78 3.84 -26.23 20.20
N ARG A 79 4.92 -26.84 20.68
CA ARG A 79 4.84 -28.08 21.47
C ARG A 79 4.67 -27.74 22.95
N PRO A 80 4.06 -28.60 23.76
CA PRO A 80 4.02 -28.42 25.20
C PRO A 80 5.42 -28.23 25.77
N GLY A 81 5.63 -27.14 26.53
CA GLY A 81 6.95 -26.78 27.10
C GLY A 81 7.92 -26.05 26.15
N GLU A 82 7.59 -25.92 24.87
CA GLU A 82 8.37 -25.13 23.92
C GLU A 82 8.08 -23.63 24.08
N ARG A 83 9.14 -22.81 24.08
CA ARG A 83 9.00 -21.36 24.15
C ARG A 83 8.56 -20.79 22.80
N ASP A 84 7.70 -19.79 22.84
CA ASP A 84 7.33 -19.00 21.65
C ASP A 84 8.56 -18.37 21.01
N PHE A 85 8.52 -18.25 19.69
CA PHE A 85 9.43 -17.38 18.97
C PHE A 85 8.94 -15.94 19.10
N VAL A 86 9.54 -15.18 19.98
CA VAL A 86 9.21 -13.77 20.21
C VAL A 86 10.11 -12.90 19.34
N LEU A 87 9.50 -12.06 18.50
CA LEU A 87 10.23 -11.05 17.74
C LEU A 87 9.87 -9.67 18.30
N HIS A 88 10.87 -8.98 18.82
CA HIS A 88 10.69 -7.62 19.32
C HIS A 88 10.59 -6.64 18.14
N ASP A 89 9.66 -5.70 18.22
CA ASP A 89 9.54 -4.65 17.23
C ASP A 89 10.52 -3.50 17.50
N GLY A 90 11.19 -2.99 16.45
CA GLY A 90 11.80 -1.67 16.48
C GLY A 90 10.71 -0.66 16.10
N PRO A 91 10.14 0.05 17.08
CA PRO A 91 8.93 0.82 16.85
C PRO A 91 9.23 2.03 15.97
N PRO A 92 8.42 2.28 14.93
CA PRO A 92 8.51 3.52 14.16
C PRO A 92 8.02 4.71 14.97
N TYR A 93 8.48 5.90 14.64
CA TYR A 93 7.89 7.14 15.15
C TYR A 93 6.47 7.35 14.59
N ALA A 94 5.57 7.78 15.48
CA ALA A 94 4.19 8.14 15.12
C ALA A 94 4.12 9.57 14.58
N ASN A 95 4.76 9.86 13.45
CA ASN A 95 4.92 11.24 12.95
C ASN A 95 4.53 11.47 11.48
N GLY A 96 3.89 10.51 10.84
CA GLY A 96 3.45 10.65 9.44
C GLY A 96 3.22 9.32 8.74
N HIS A 97 3.02 9.38 7.44
CA HIS A 97 2.84 8.22 6.57
C HIS A 97 4.05 7.29 6.55
N LEU A 98 3.80 6.04 6.18
CA LEU A 98 4.87 5.07 5.96
C LEU A 98 5.74 5.48 4.77
N HIS A 99 7.02 5.21 4.88
CA HIS A 99 7.98 5.29 3.78
C HIS A 99 8.62 3.92 3.56
N MET A 100 9.40 3.77 2.49
CA MET A 100 10.02 2.50 2.11
C MET A 100 10.86 1.86 3.22
N GLY A 101 11.49 2.65 4.09
CA GLY A 101 12.24 2.15 5.24
C GLY A 101 11.34 1.43 6.26
N HIS A 102 10.14 1.97 6.53
CA HIS A 102 9.14 1.33 7.37
C HIS A 102 8.64 0.02 6.74
N ALA A 103 8.32 0.05 5.44
CA ALA A 103 7.89 -1.13 4.70
C ALA A 103 8.95 -2.24 4.73
N LEU A 104 10.21 -1.91 4.41
CA LEU A 104 11.32 -2.87 4.45
C LEU A 104 11.47 -3.50 5.84
N ASN A 105 11.48 -2.68 6.90
CA ASN A 105 11.62 -3.17 8.27
C ASN A 105 10.52 -4.18 8.63
N LYS A 106 9.26 -3.84 8.39
CA LYS A 106 8.12 -4.70 8.74
C LYS A 106 8.00 -5.93 7.85
N ILE A 107 8.25 -5.81 6.55
CA ILE A 107 8.17 -6.94 5.61
C ILE A 107 9.25 -7.98 5.93
N VAL A 108 10.49 -7.56 6.23
CA VAL A 108 11.56 -8.51 6.60
C VAL A 108 11.22 -9.24 7.91
N LYS A 109 10.67 -8.55 8.90
CA LYS A 109 10.17 -9.19 10.14
C LYS A 109 9.04 -10.17 9.85
N ASP A 110 8.09 -9.80 9.00
CA ASP A 110 6.99 -10.67 8.60
C ASP A 110 7.49 -11.95 7.90
N MET A 111 8.49 -11.83 7.03
CA MET A 111 9.14 -12.99 6.41
C MET A 111 9.75 -13.94 7.46
N ILE A 112 10.44 -13.39 8.46
CA ILE A 112 11.02 -14.18 9.55
C ILE A 112 9.93 -14.90 10.35
N LEU A 113 8.85 -14.19 10.71
CA LEU A 113 7.73 -14.77 11.45
C LEU A 113 7.05 -15.89 10.68
N ARG A 114 6.74 -15.67 9.39
CA ARG A 114 6.13 -16.68 8.52
C ARG A 114 7.03 -17.90 8.35
N TYR A 115 8.33 -17.69 8.23
CA TYR A 115 9.29 -18.79 8.20
C TYR A 115 9.24 -19.63 9.49
N GLN A 116 9.15 -19.00 10.66
CA GLN A 116 9.02 -19.73 11.93
C GLN A 116 7.69 -20.50 12.01
N VAL A 117 6.59 -19.89 11.54
CA VAL A 117 5.29 -20.57 11.46
C VAL A 117 5.35 -21.79 10.54
N LEU A 118 5.99 -21.69 9.39
CA LEU A 118 6.21 -22.83 8.47
C LEU A 118 7.04 -23.95 9.11
N ARG A 119 7.91 -23.62 10.07
CA ARG A 119 8.67 -24.60 10.86
C ARG A 119 7.87 -25.20 12.03
N GLY A 120 6.60 -24.87 12.16
CA GLY A 120 5.72 -25.36 13.24
C GLY A 120 5.89 -24.63 14.55
N ARG A 121 6.62 -23.52 14.61
CA ARG A 121 6.83 -22.75 15.84
C ARG A 121 5.71 -21.74 16.04
N ARG A 122 5.25 -21.61 17.27
CA ARG A 122 4.34 -20.54 17.65
C ARG A 122 5.11 -19.23 17.74
N VAL A 123 4.62 -18.19 17.04
CA VAL A 123 5.26 -16.87 17.02
C VAL A 123 4.48 -15.86 17.84
N HIS A 124 5.21 -14.95 18.48
CA HIS A 124 4.62 -13.80 19.16
C HIS A 124 5.28 -12.52 18.65
N TYR A 125 4.47 -11.69 17.99
CA TYR A 125 4.88 -10.40 17.47
C TYR A 125 3.83 -9.34 17.75
N MET A 126 4.19 -8.42 18.60
CA MET A 126 3.36 -7.29 19.02
C MET A 126 3.96 -6.01 18.43
N PRO A 127 3.28 -5.36 17.49
CA PRO A 127 3.75 -4.10 16.93
C PRO A 127 3.76 -2.98 17.98
N GLY A 128 4.69 -2.05 17.80
CA GLY A 128 4.78 -0.88 18.68
C GLY A 128 5.01 0.40 17.91
N TRP A 129 4.87 1.53 18.64
CA TRP A 129 5.19 2.86 18.14
C TRP A 129 5.98 3.66 19.18
N ASP A 130 6.94 4.43 18.68
CA ASP A 130 7.57 5.48 19.45
C ASP A 130 6.71 6.75 19.37
N CYS A 131 6.12 7.11 20.50
CA CYS A 131 5.12 8.17 20.60
C CYS A 131 5.67 9.45 21.24
N HIS A 132 6.97 9.50 21.53
CA HIS A 132 7.63 10.63 22.18
C HIS A 132 8.70 11.28 21.30
N GLY A 133 9.14 12.46 21.71
CA GLY A 133 10.26 13.16 21.13
C GLY A 133 9.91 14.32 20.22
N LEU A 134 10.96 15.06 19.86
CA LEU A 134 10.91 16.31 19.12
C LEU A 134 10.10 16.26 17.81
N PRO A 135 10.16 15.18 16.98
CA PRO A 135 9.40 15.16 15.73
C PRO A 135 7.89 15.25 15.91
N ILE A 136 7.36 14.65 16.97
CA ILE A 136 5.92 14.68 17.27
C ILE A 136 5.53 16.02 17.89
N GLU A 137 6.38 16.56 18.77
CA GLU A 137 6.16 17.87 19.39
C GLU A 137 6.20 19.00 18.36
N LEU A 138 7.14 18.97 17.41
CA LEU A 138 7.20 19.97 16.33
C LEU A 138 5.97 19.93 15.44
N LYS A 139 5.44 18.74 15.16
CA LYS A 139 4.20 18.60 14.40
C LYS A 139 3.01 19.15 15.17
N ALA A 140 2.92 18.85 16.47
CA ALA A 140 1.89 19.37 17.35
C ALA A 140 1.93 20.89 17.49
N LEU A 141 3.12 21.48 17.62
CA LEU A 141 3.32 22.94 17.64
C LEU A 141 2.91 23.59 16.32
N GLY A 142 3.19 22.96 15.19
CA GLY A 142 2.74 23.42 13.88
C GLY A 142 1.22 23.48 13.74
N GLU A 143 0.51 22.55 14.40
CA GLU A 143 -0.96 22.53 14.41
C GLU A 143 -1.57 23.53 15.42
N LEU A 144 -0.91 23.77 16.55
CA LEU A 144 -1.41 24.65 17.61
C LEU A 144 -1.10 26.13 17.38
N GLY A 145 0.03 26.45 16.74
CA GLY A 145 0.55 27.81 16.67
C GLY A 145 1.33 28.27 17.92
N PRO A 146 1.86 29.50 17.93
CA PRO A 146 2.71 30.02 19.00
C PRO A 146 1.94 30.34 20.29
N GLY A 147 2.66 30.37 21.42
CA GLY A 147 2.14 30.89 22.71
C GLY A 147 1.36 29.88 23.54
N GLN A 148 1.44 28.59 23.26
CA GLN A 148 0.73 27.54 23.97
C GLN A 148 1.42 27.13 25.28
N SER A 149 0.62 26.70 26.26
CA SER A 149 1.16 26.17 27.50
C SER A 149 1.83 24.80 27.28
N PRO A 150 2.80 24.39 28.12
CA PRO A 150 3.42 23.06 28.03
C PRO A 150 2.40 21.90 28.16
N SER A 151 1.30 22.10 28.88
CA SER A 151 0.23 21.10 29.00
C SER A 151 -0.56 20.95 27.70
N ASP A 152 -0.81 22.05 27.01
CA ASP A 152 -1.52 22.04 25.72
C ASP A 152 -0.69 21.37 24.64
N VAL A 153 0.63 21.68 24.61
CA VAL A 153 1.58 21.03 23.70
C VAL A 153 1.61 19.52 23.92
N ARG A 154 1.71 19.05 25.19
CA ARG A 154 1.68 17.60 25.49
C ARG A 154 0.36 16.95 25.08
N SER A 155 -0.75 17.60 25.34
CA SER A 155 -2.06 17.09 24.94
C SER A 155 -2.23 17.02 23.42
N ALA A 156 -1.73 18.00 22.70
CA ALA A 156 -1.72 18.01 21.24
C ALA A 156 -0.76 16.93 20.68
N ALA A 157 0.44 16.80 21.22
CA ALA A 157 1.41 15.78 20.81
C ALA A 157 0.82 14.37 20.97
N ARG A 158 0.13 14.10 22.07
CA ARG A 158 -0.59 12.83 22.27
C ARG A 158 -1.67 12.59 21.20
N ARG A 159 -2.47 13.60 20.87
CA ARG A 159 -3.49 13.46 19.83
C ARG A 159 -2.87 13.22 18.46
N VAL A 160 -1.79 13.93 18.14
CA VAL A 160 -1.02 13.70 16.89
C VAL A 160 -0.50 12.27 16.84
N ALA A 161 0.19 11.82 17.89
CA ALA A 161 0.75 10.46 17.94
C ALA A 161 -0.33 9.38 17.74
N LEU A 162 -1.47 9.49 18.44
CA LEU A 162 -2.57 8.53 18.31
C LEU A 162 -3.15 8.50 16.89
N ARG A 163 -3.32 9.66 16.26
CA ARG A 163 -3.81 9.76 14.88
C ARG A 163 -2.85 9.11 13.89
N GLU A 164 -1.56 9.46 13.98
CA GLU A 164 -0.53 8.92 13.08
C GLU A 164 -0.33 7.42 13.28
N MET A 165 -0.38 6.95 14.52
CA MET A 165 -0.37 5.51 14.82
C MET A 165 -1.49 4.76 14.12
N GLU A 166 -2.73 5.25 14.21
CA GLU A 166 -3.87 4.56 13.60
C GLU A 166 -3.75 4.53 12.08
N GLN A 167 -3.26 5.62 11.50
CA GLN A 167 -2.98 5.69 10.08
C GLN A 167 -1.89 4.69 9.66
N GLN A 168 -0.75 4.68 10.35
CA GLN A 168 0.34 3.74 10.08
C GLN A 168 -0.08 2.29 10.30
N ARG A 169 -0.88 2.00 11.33
CA ARG A 169 -1.48 0.67 11.56
C ARG A 169 -2.24 0.20 10.33
N HIS A 170 -3.13 1.04 9.82
CA HIS A 170 -3.89 0.73 8.61
C HIS A 170 -2.98 0.48 7.41
N GLU A 171 -1.98 1.33 7.19
CA GLU A 171 -1.02 1.20 6.10
C GLU A 171 -0.20 -0.10 6.22
N PHE A 172 0.28 -0.49 7.40
CA PHE A 172 0.95 -1.77 7.63
C PHE A 172 0.04 -2.97 7.37
N GLN A 173 -1.22 -2.88 7.77
CA GLN A 173 -2.22 -3.92 7.46
C GLN A 173 -2.46 -4.04 5.95
N GLN A 174 -2.42 -2.92 5.20
CA GLN A 174 -2.49 -2.95 3.73
C GLN A 174 -1.29 -3.67 3.10
N LEU A 175 -0.12 -3.60 3.71
CA LEU A 175 1.07 -4.37 3.29
C LEU A 175 0.96 -5.87 3.62
N GLY A 176 -0.10 -6.31 4.30
CA GLY A 176 -0.32 -7.71 4.62
C GLY A 176 0.55 -8.26 5.76
N ILE A 177 1.03 -7.41 6.65
CA ILE A 177 1.86 -7.80 7.79
C ILE A 177 1.05 -8.63 8.80
N MET A 178 1.55 -9.81 9.14
CA MET A 178 0.98 -10.73 10.12
C MET A 178 1.47 -10.36 11.53
N ALA A 179 0.58 -9.86 12.38
CA ALA A 179 0.93 -9.39 13.73
C ALA A 179 -0.29 -9.40 14.66
N ASP A 180 -0.03 -9.21 15.97
CA ASP A 180 -1.07 -8.93 16.95
C ASP A 180 -1.45 -7.45 16.92
N TRP A 181 -2.32 -7.08 16.01
CA TRP A 181 -2.77 -5.71 15.85
C TRP A 181 -3.74 -5.23 16.93
N GLN A 182 -4.24 -6.14 17.78
CA GLN A 182 -5.13 -5.79 18.90
C GLN A 182 -4.33 -5.39 20.13
N ASN A 183 -3.22 -6.08 20.38
CA ASN A 183 -2.33 -5.81 21.50
C ASN A 183 -1.06 -5.14 20.99
N THR A 184 -1.07 -3.83 20.91
CA THR A 184 0.08 -3.02 20.48
C THR A 184 0.67 -2.28 21.67
N TYR A 185 1.97 -1.93 21.61
CA TYR A 185 2.58 -1.13 22.64
C TYR A 185 2.98 0.27 22.15
N GLN A 186 3.09 1.18 23.10
CA GLN A 186 3.51 2.56 22.91
C GLN A 186 4.58 2.89 23.94
N THR A 187 5.61 3.63 23.53
CA THR A 187 6.62 4.16 24.44
C THR A 187 6.13 5.44 25.12
#